data_9a4cb32eea44e883c5529496ce9041f4
#
_entry.id   9a4cb32eea44e883c5529496ce9041f4
#
_cell.length_a   1.000
_cell.length_b   1.000
_cell.length_c   1.000
_cell.angle_alpha   90.00
_cell.angle_beta   90.00
_cell.angle_gamma   90.00
#
_symmetry.space_group_name_H-M   'P 1'
#
loop_
_entity.id
_entity.type
_entity.pdbx_description
1 polymer ?
#
loop_
_entity_poly.entity_id
_entity_poly.type
_entity_poly.pdbx_seq_one_letter_code
_entity_poly.pdbx_strand_id
1 'polypeptide(L)'
;MSWKNLLSKNLKELRVHFCQTNPASNGVREFIAKNYLPLKEANPNFPILVREASGVEARFFARYGMGKEKKVVLNNLSAKDVESKLEELVRVAV
;
A
#
# COMPACT_ATOMS: atom_id res chain seq x y z
N MET A 1 -3.01 -16.24 11.49
CA MET A 1 -3.40 -15.85 10.12
C MET A 1 -2.80 -14.50 9.76
N SER A 2 -2.25 -14.39 8.60
CA SER A 2 -1.64 -13.13 8.16
C SER A 2 -2.71 -12.11 7.77
N TRP A 3 -2.52 -10.85 8.17
CA TRP A 3 -3.41 -9.77 7.77
C TRP A 3 -3.37 -9.58 6.24
N LYS A 4 -2.34 -10.05 5.58
CA LYS A 4 -2.19 -9.90 4.13
C LYS A 4 -3.32 -10.55 3.34
N ASN A 5 -3.93 -11.59 3.90
CA ASN A 5 -5.07 -12.25 3.26
C ASN A 5 -6.37 -11.45 3.39
N LEU A 6 -6.37 -10.41 4.23
CA LEU A 6 -7.57 -9.61 4.49
C LEU A 6 -7.77 -8.45 3.52
N LEU A 7 -6.78 -8.17 2.66
CA LEU A 7 -6.89 -7.04 1.73
C LEU A 7 -8.17 -7.10 0.90
N SER A 8 -8.39 -8.23 0.24
CA SER A 8 -9.55 -8.37 -0.64
C SER A 8 -10.87 -8.42 0.11
N LYS A 9 -10.83 -8.69 1.41
CA LYS A 9 -12.05 -8.69 2.23
C LYS A 9 -12.41 -7.30 2.70
N ASN A 10 -11.42 -6.51 3.08
CA ASN A 10 -11.64 -5.22 3.76
C ASN A 10 -11.52 -4.01 2.84
N LEU A 11 -10.78 -4.13 1.73
CA LEU A 11 -10.61 -3.05 0.78
C LEU A 11 -11.17 -3.42 -0.59
N LYS A 12 -11.41 -2.41 -1.42
CA LYS A 12 -11.82 -2.59 -2.82
C LYS A 12 -10.65 -2.37 -3.77
N GLU A 13 -9.68 -1.56 -3.38
CA GLU A 13 -8.54 -1.21 -4.21
C GLU A 13 -7.44 -0.63 -3.34
N LEU A 14 -6.19 -0.84 -3.73
CA LEU A 14 -5.03 -0.20 -3.10
C LEU A 14 -4.19 0.44 -4.19
N ARG A 15 -3.87 1.70 -4.04
CA ARG A 15 -2.94 2.41 -4.91
C ARG A 15 -1.72 2.80 -4.12
N VAL A 16 -0.55 2.59 -4.71
CA VAL A 16 0.73 2.97 -4.12
C VAL A 16 1.39 3.97 -5.04
N HIS A 17 1.64 5.17 -4.54
CA HIS A 17 2.34 6.21 -5.29
C HIS A 17 3.71 6.46 -4.68
N PHE A 18 4.74 6.61 -5.50
CA PHE A 18 6.06 6.94 -5.01
C PHE A 18 6.94 7.49 -6.14
N CYS A 19 8.00 8.19 -5.75
CA CYS A 19 9.00 8.71 -6.68
C CYS A 19 10.08 7.64 -6.87
N GLN A 20 10.53 7.44 -8.11
CA GLN A 20 11.53 6.41 -8.39
C GLN A 20 12.94 6.82 -7.95
N THR A 21 13.19 8.09 -7.68
CA THR A 21 14.54 8.59 -7.34
C THR A 21 14.65 9.26 -5.98
N ASN A 22 13.55 9.79 -5.44
CA ASN A 22 13.59 10.55 -4.19
C ASN A 22 13.87 9.63 -3.00
N PRO A 23 14.88 9.95 -2.15
CA PRO A 23 15.17 9.16 -0.96
C PRO A 23 14.00 9.01 0.00
N ALA A 24 13.05 9.95 0.02
CA ALA A 24 11.88 9.85 0.86
C ALA A 24 11.00 8.65 0.51
N SER A 25 11.14 8.10 -0.69
CA SER A 25 10.38 6.93 -1.15
C SER A 25 11.15 5.62 -1.02
N ASN A 26 12.36 5.62 -0.44
CA ASN A 26 13.18 4.41 -0.33
C ASN A 26 12.46 3.27 0.38
N GLY A 27 11.77 3.56 1.47
CA GLY A 27 11.05 2.54 2.23
C GLY A 27 9.91 1.91 1.42
N VAL A 28 9.21 2.74 0.66
CA VAL A 28 8.11 2.25 -0.19
C VAL A 28 8.66 1.37 -1.31
N ARG A 29 9.75 1.79 -1.96
CA ARG A 29 10.37 0.99 -3.02
C ARG A 29 10.82 -0.37 -2.49
N GLU A 30 11.45 -0.39 -1.33
CA GLU A 30 11.90 -1.63 -0.70
C GLU A 30 10.71 -2.52 -0.31
N PHE A 31 9.66 -1.91 0.26
CA PHE A 31 8.46 -2.65 0.62
C PHE A 31 7.82 -3.32 -0.61
N ILE A 32 7.66 -2.58 -1.69
CA ILE A 32 7.05 -3.10 -2.92
C ILE A 32 7.92 -4.23 -3.51
N ALA A 33 9.23 -4.04 -3.54
CA ALA A 33 10.14 -5.07 -4.07
C ALA A 33 10.03 -6.40 -3.33
N LYS A 34 9.79 -6.35 -2.01
CA LYS A 34 9.72 -7.55 -1.18
C LYS A 34 8.31 -8.13 -1.07
N ASN A 35 7.30 -7.29 -1.12
CA ASN A 35 5.95 -7.69 -0.72
C ASN A 35 4.90 -7.72 -1.82
N TYR A 36 5.17 -7.10 -2.98
CA TYR A 36 4.16 -7.03 -4.03
C TYR A 36 3.68 -8.42 -4.48
N LEU A 37 4.61 -9.30 -4.82
CA LEU A 37 4.25 -10.65 -5.28
C LEU A 37 3.51 -11.44 -4.20
N PRO A 38 4.01 -11.51 -2.95
CA PRO A 38 3.27 -12.22 -1.90
C PRO A 38 1.86 -11.66 -1.66
N LEU A 39 1.72 -10.34 -1.69
CA LEU A 39 0.40 -9.72 -1.52
C LEU A 39 -0.53 -10.07 -2.67
N LYS A 40 -0.01 -10.05 -3.89
CA LYS A 40 -0.80 -10.37 -5.07
C LYS A 40 -1.19 -11.84 -5.10
N GLU A 41 -0.29 -12.73 -4.68
CA GLU A 41 -0.59 -14.15 -4.59
C GLU A 41 -1.67 -14.46 -3.55
N ALA A 42 -1.63 -13.74 -2.42
CA ALA A 42 -2.64 -13.90 -1.37
C ALA A 42 -4.00 -13.30 -1.78
N ASN A 43 -4.01 -12.36 -2.71
CA ASN A 43 -5.21 -11.65 -3.15
C ASN A 43 -5.22 -11.52 -4.68
N PRO A 44 -5.32 -12.64 -5.41
CA PRO A 44 -5.06 -12.64 -6.87
C PRO A 44 -6.02 -11.78 -7.68
N ASN A 45 -7.22 -11.56 -7.21
CA ASN A 45 -8.21 -10.74 -7.94
C ASN A 45 -8.34 -9.32 -7.41
N PHE A 46 -7.51 -8.97 -6.42
CA PHE A 46 -7.56 -7.65 -5.80
C PHE A 46 -6.70 -6.66 -6.57
N PRO A 47 -7.25 -5.48 -6.95
CA PRO A 47 -6.45 -4.48 -7.68
C PRO A 47 -5.41 -3.82 -6.76
N ILE A 48 -4.13 -3.99 -7.08
CA ILE A 48 -3.03 -3.28 -6.44
C ILE A 48 -2.35 -2.48 -7.54
N LEU A 49 -2.54 -1.17 -7.52
CA LEU A 49 -2.00 -0.28 -8.55
C LEU A 49 -0.74 0.40 -8.04
N VAL A 50 0.38 0.15 -8.70
CA VAL A 50 1.67 0.75 -8.35
C VAL A 50 1.98 1.84 -9.38
N ARG A 51 2.15 3.07 -8.90
CA ARG A 51 2.40 4.23 -9.76
C ARG A 51 3.71 4.90 -9.37
N GLU A 52 4.66 4.88 -10.29
CA GLU A 52 5.92 5.58 -10.13
C GLU A 52 5.86 6.87 -10.95
N ALA A 53 6.21 7.99 -10.33
CA ALA A 53 6.28 9.26 -11.04
C ALA A 53 7.26 10.19 -10.35
N SER A 54 7.98 10.97 -11.12
CA SER A 54 8.96 11.93 -10.61
C SER A 54 8.28 12.97 -9.73
N GLY A 55 8.83 13.19 -8.55
CA GLY A 55 8.38 14.23 -7.65
C GLY A 55 7.09 13.96 -6.88
N VAL A 56 6.49 12.78 -7.03
CA VAL A 56 5.28 12.50 -6.27
C VAL A 56 5.61 12.09 -4.84
N GLU A 57 4.71 12.42 -3.94
CA GLU A 57 4.79 12.04 -2.54
C GLU A 57 4.56 10.53 -2.41
N ALA A 58 5.34 9.87 -1.54
CA ALA A 58 5.12 8.45 -1.24
C ALA A 58 3.83 8.33 -0.42
N ARG A 59 2.88 7.53 -0.89
CA ARG A 59 1.58 7.41 -0.22
C ARG A 59 0.81 6.18 -0.64
N PHE A 60 -0.06 5.73 0.25
CA PHE A 60 -1.11 4.76 -0.06
C PHE A 60 -2.45 5.48 -0.23
N PHE A 61 -3.25 5.01 -1.17
CA PHE A 61 -4.68 5.30 -1.23
C PHE A 61 -5.41 3.97 -1.07
N ALA A 62 -6.15 3.83 0.00
CA ALA A 62 -6.96 2.64 0.26
C ALA A 62 -8.42 2.96 -0.01
N ARG A 63 -9.04 2.20 -0.90
CA ARG A 63 -10.43 2.38 -1.24
C ARG A 63 -11.27 1.31 -0.57
N TYR A 64 -12.26 1.74 0.18
CA TYR A 64 -13.19 0.86 0.91
C TYR A 64 -14.54 0.83 0.21
N GLY A 65 -15.45 0.03 0.73
CA GLY A 65 -16.81 0.00 0.21
C GLY A 65 -17.52 1.33 0.37
N MET A 66 -18.58 1.54 -0.41
CA MET A 66 -19.43 2.74 -0.39
C MET A 66 -18.68 4.02 -0.74
N GLY A 67 -17.64 3.92 -1.56
CA GLY A 67 -16.88 5.07 -2.02
C GLY A 67 -15.94 5.70 -1.02
N LYS A 68 -15.75 5.12 0.13
CA LYS A 68 -14.83 5.66 1.14
C LYS A 68 -13.38 5.41 0.74
N GLU A 69 -12.54 6.39 1.03
CA GLU A 69 -11.11 6.31 0.68
C GLU A 69 -10.28 6.92 1.80
N LYS A 70 -9.11 6.34 2.05
CA LYS A 70 -8.14 6.88 3.00
C LYS A 70 -6.80 7.04 2.32
N LYS A 71 -6.12 8.14 2.64
CA LYS A 71 -4.77 8.43 2.17
C LYS A 71 -3.82 8.40 3.35
N VAL A 72 -2.66 7.74 3.17
CA VAL A 72 -1.60 7.72 4.18
C VAL A 72 -0.29 8.12 3.52
N VAL A 73 0.37 9.14 4.07
CA VAL A 73 1.66 9.61 3.60
C VAL A 73 2.76 8.68 4.13
N LEU A 74 3.68 8.29 3.25
CA LEU A 74 4.73 7.31 3.56
C LEU A 74 6.14 7.89 3.42
N ASN A 75 6.27 9.20 3.29
CA ASN A 75 7.58 9.85 3.10
C ASN A 75 8.49 9.56 4.29
N ASN A 76 9.74 9.17 3.99
CA ASN A 76 10.79 8.94 4.99
C ASN A 76 10.52 7.79 5.96
N LEU A 77 9.60 6.90 5.64
CA LEU A 77 9.35 5.71 6.44
C LEU A 77 10.22 4.55 5.97
N SER A 78 10.59 3.66 6.91
CA SER A 78 11.28 2.41 6.55
C SER A 78 10.28 1.44 5.92
N ALA A 79 10.81 0.40 5.26
CA ALA A 79 9.95 -0.64 4.68
C ALA A 79 9.05 -1.29 5.75
N LYS A 80 9.58 -1.46 6.96
CA LYS A 80 8.82 -2.03 8.08
C LYS A 80 7.68 -1.12 8.50
N ASP A 81 7.92 0.20 8.54
CA ASP A 81 6.89 1.17 8.90
C ASP A 81 5.83 1.29 7.80
N VAL A 82 6.25 1.17 6.54
CA VAL A 82 5.31 1.15 5.42
C VAL A 82 4.37 -0.06 5.55
N GLU A 83 4.93 -1.21 5.88
CA GLU A 83 4.13 -2.42 6.10
C GLU A 83 3.13 -2.23 7.25
N SER A 84 3.57 -1.61 8.36
CA SER A 84 2.69 -1.32 9.49
C SER A 84 1.53 -0.41 9.09
N LYS A 85 1.79 0.59 8.25
CA LYS A 85 0.74 1.48 7.78
C LYS A 85 -0.28 0.74 6.92
N LEU A 86 0.18 -0.17 6.08
CA LEU A 86 -0.73 -0.98 5.28
C LEU A 86 -1.59 -1.89 6.17
N GLU A 87 -0.97 -2.51 7.17
CA GLU A 87 -1.71 -3.34 8.12
C GLU A 87 -2.80 -2.55 8.83
N GLU A 88 -2.51 -1.33 9.26
CA GLU A 88 -3.51 -0.45 9.87
C GLU A 88 -4.68 -0.21 8.93
N LEU A 89 -4.40 0.09 7.66
CA LEU A 89 -5.45 0.33 6.67
C LEU A 89 -6.34 -0.90 6.46
N VAL A 90 -5.74 -2.07 6.44
CA VAL A 90 -6.46 -3.32 6.22
C VAL A 90 -7.34 -3.67 7.41
N ARG A 91 -6.87 -3.39 8.63
CA ARG A 91 -7.60 -3.75 9.85
C ARG A 91 -8.66 -2.75 10.25
N VAL A 92 -8.66 -1.55 9.68
CA VAL A 92 -9.67 -0.54 10.00
C VAL A 92 -11.02 -0.95 9.44
N ALA A 93 -12.03 -1.04 10.28
CA ALA A 93 -13.42 -1.26 9.85
C ALA A 93 -14.02 0.07 9.43
N VAL A 94 -14.55 0.15 8.23
CA VAL A 94 -15.10 1.38 7.67
C VAL A 94 -16.54 1.15 7.23
#